data_5861c12b20fe2e721b31a124a302d4be
#
_entry.id   5861c12b20fe2e721b31a124a302d4be
#
_cell.length_a   1.000
_cell.length_b   1.000
_cell.length_c   1.000
_cell.angle_alpha   90.00
_cell.angle_beta   90.00
_cell.angle_gamma   90.00
#
_symmetry.space_group_name_H-M   'P 1'
#
loop_
_entity.id
_entity.type
_entity.pdbx_description
1 polymer ?
#
loop_
_entity_poly.entity_id
_entity_poly.type
_entity_poly.pdbx_seq_one_letter_code
_entity_poly.pdbx_strand_id
1 'polypeptide(L)'
;MKIIDAHLHFCPEEPGYFSEIAAAAGHENTEAHLRQEYERLGIVGGVVMGNGGVTLEEHNKYPGYLRYCIGLDSKYLRENGGEIPKTAWDLVEQHLKRKNCVGIKLYP
;
A
#
# COMPACT_ATOMS: atom_id res chain seq x y z
N MET A 1 5.97 -20.70 13.16
CA MET A 1 6.60 -19.36 13.08
C MET A 1 5.61 -18.40 12.42
N LYS A 2 5.46 -17.23 12.97
CA LYS A 2 4.60 -16.19 12.37
C LYS A 2 5.44 -15.30 11.44
N ILE A 3 4.97 -15.11 10.23
CA ILE A 3 5.66 -14.32 9.19
C ILE A 3 4.87 -13.05 8.95
N ILE A 4 5.57 -11.93 8.77
CA ILE A 4 5.01 -10.67 8.31
C ILE A 4 5.59 -10.37 6.92
N ASP A 5 4.73 -10.09 5.96
CA ASP A 5 5.14 -9.56 4.67
C ASP A 5 5.43 -8.06 4.81
N ALA A 6 6.70 -7.69 4.76
CA ALA A 6 7.14 -6.32 5.01
C ALA A 6 7.00 -5.38 3.81
N HIS A 7 6.61 -5.89 2.63
CA HIS A 7 6.51 -5.07 1.43
C HIS A 7 5.57 -5.70 0.40
N LEU A 8 4.35 -5.23 0.32
CA LEU A 8 3.43 -5.61 -0.75
C LEU A 8 2.77 -4.39 -1.38
N HIS A 9 2.27 -4.58 -2.59
CA HIS A 9 1.36 -3.66 -3.24
C HIS A 9 -0.03 -4.29 -3.24
N PHE A 10 -1.02 -3.57 -2.76
CA PHE A 10 -2.38 -4.05 -2.61
C PHE A 10 -3.33 -3.20 -3.45
N CYS A 11 -3.71 -3.71 -4.60
CA CYS A 11 -4.64 -3.10 -5.54
C CYS A 11 -5.59 -4.17 -6.11
N PRO A 12 -6.43 -4.78 -5.24
CA PRO A 12 -7.28 -5.89 -5.64
C PRO A 12 -8.30 -5.43 -6.68
N GLU A 13 -8.56 -6.33 -7.63
CA GLU A 13 -9.59 -6.18 -8.66
C GLU A 13 -9.37 -4.99 -9.61
N GLU A 14 -8.23 -4.32 -9.55
CA GLU A 14 -7.87 -3.32 -10.55
C GLU A 14 -7.58 -4.01 -11.89
N PRO A 15 -8.27 -3.65 -12.97
CA PRO A 15 -7.99 -4.18 -14.29
C PRO A 15 -6.63 -3.68 -14.81
N GLY A 16 -6.00 -4.44 -15.72
CA GLY A 16 -4.76 -4.08 -16.37
C GLY A 16 -3.53 -4.69 -15.71
N TYR A 17 -2.45 -3.94 -15.64
CA TYR A 17 -1.09 -4.43 -15.37
C TYR A 17 -0.96 -5.40 -14.19
N PHE A 18 -1.50 -5.08 -13.03
CA PHE A 18 -1.36 -5.95 -11.85
C PHE A 18 -2.17 -7.24 -11.96
N SER A 19 -3.35 -7.17 -12.54
CA SER A 19 -4.18 -8.36 -12.79
C SER A 19 -3.56 -9.27 -13.85
N GLU A 20 -2.96 -8.71 -14.88
CA GLU A 20 -2.24 -9.45 -15.92
C GLU A 20 -0.99 -10.15 -15.38
N ILE A 21 -0.20 -9.48 -14.54
CA ILE A 21 0.97 -10.08 -13.89
C ILE A 21 0.55 -11.20 -12.95
N ALA A 22 -0.49 -11.00 -12.14
CA ALA A 22 -1.00 -12.03 -11.24
C ALA A 22 -1.43 -13.27 -12.04
N ALA A 23 -2.22 -13.09 -13.09
CA ALA A 23 -2.66 -14.19 -13.96
C ALA A 23 -1.49 -14.92 -14.62
N ALA A 24 -0.49 -14.21 -15.12
CA ALA A 24 0.72 -14.78 -15.70
C ALA A 24 1.53 -15.62 -14.69
N ALA A 25 1.46 -15.28 -13.42
CA ALA A 25 2.09 -16.03 -12.31
C ALA A 25 1.20 -17.15 -11.74
N GLY A 26 0.01 -17.37 -12.31
CA GLY A 26 -0.93 -18.38 -11.81
C GLY A 26 -1.72 -17.96 -10.56
N HIS A 27 -1.85 -16.67 -10.33
CA HIS A 27 -2.56 -16.08 -9.20
C HIS A 27 -3.72 -15.20 -9.64
N GLU A 28 -4.55 -14.79 -8.69
CA GLU A 28 -5.63 -13.82 -8.90
C GLU A 28 -5.33 -12.53 -8.13
N ASN A 29 -5.62 -11.38 -8.74
CA ASN A 29 -5.49 -10.08 -8.07
C ASN A 29 -6.77 -9.77 -7.26
N THR A 30 -7.01 -10.57 -6.22
CA THR A 30 -8.16 -10.41 -5.31
C THR A 30 -7.71 -10.48 -3.85
N GLU A 31 -8.45 -9.83 -2.97
CA GLU A 31 -8.21 -9.94 -1.51
C GLU A 31 -8.38 -11.36 -1.01
N ALA A 32 -9.38 -12.08 -1.52
CA ALA A 32 -9.63 -13.46 -1.15
C ALA A 32 -8.43 -14.38 -1.48
N HIS A 33 -7.83 -14.20 -2.66
CA HIS A 33 -6.64 -14.98 -3.06
C HIS A 33 -5.43 -14.62 -2.19
N LEU A 34 -5.19 -13.33 -1.91
CA LEU A 34 -4.12 -12.91 -1.01
C LEU A 34 -4.25 -13.56 0.37
N ARG A 35 -5.45 -13.55 0.95
CA ARG A 35 -5.74 -14.18 2.24
C ARG A 35 -5.44 -15.67 2.22
N GLN A 36 -5.88 -16.38 1.18
CA GLN A 36 -5.64 -17.80 1.02
C GLN A 36 -4.14 -18.12 0.94
N GLU A 37 -3.37 -17.34 0.17
CA GLU A 37 -1.93 -17.52 0.06
C GLU A 37 -1.21 -17.20 1.39
N TYR A 38 -1.63 -16.17 2.10
CA TYR A 38 -1.09 -15.84 3.42
C TYR A 38 -1.32 -16.97 4.43
N GLU A 39 -2.52 -17.54 4.46
CA GLU A 39 -2.84 -18.70 5.32
C GLU A 39 -1.97 -19.89 4.95
N ARG A 40 -1.85 -20.23 3.67
CA ARG A 40 -1.03 -21.32 3.16
C ARG A 40 0.45 -21.19 3.54
N LEU A 41 0.98 -19.97 3.55
CA LEU A 41 2.39 -19.67 3.80
C LEU A 41 2.69 -19.36 5.28
N GLY A 42 1.69 -19.28 6.14
CA GLY A 42 1.86 -18.89 7.54
C GLY A 42 2.14 -17.39 7.73
N ILE A 43 1.75 -16.55 6.74
CA ILE A 43 1.86 -15.09 6.83
C ILE A 43 0.65 -14.56 7.60
N VAL A 44 0.90 -13.84 8.69
CA VAL A 44 -0.16 -13.34 9.59
C VAL A 44 -0.56 -11.90 9.33
N GLY A 45 0.18 -11.18 8.51
CA GLY A 45 -0.11 -9.82 8.14
C GLY A 45 0.91 -9.25 7.17
N GLY A 46 0.61 -8.07 6.62
CA GLY A 46 1.50 -7.41 5.67
C GLY A 46 1.52 -5.91 5.83
N VAL A 47 2.54 -5.28 5.24
CA VAL A 47 2.70 -3.84 5.16
C VAL A 47 2.61 -3.40 3.71
N VAL A 48 1.51 -2.72 3.38
CA VAL A 48 1.28 -2.18 2.04
C VAL A 48 2.14 -0.94 1.82
N MET A 49 2.87 -0.92 0.73
CA MET A 49 3.60 0.25 0.28
C MET A 49 2.66 1.12 -0.55
N GLY A 50 2.38 2.33 -0.06
CA GLY A 50 1.53 3.28 -0.77
C GLY A 50 2.07 3.62 -2.15
N ASN A 51 1.19 3.65 -3.14
CA ASN A 51 1.50 4.02 -4.51
C ASN A 51 0.93 5.42 -4.80
N GLY A 52 1.76 6.33 -5.29
CA GLY A 52 1.30 7.62 -5.78
C GLY A 52 0.81 8.59 -4.70
N GLY A 53 -0.11 9.46 -5.08
CA GLY A 53 -0.55 10.60 -4.29
C GLY A 53 -1.12 10.29 -2.91
N VAL A 54 -1.06 11.29 -2.05
CA VAL A 54 -1.53 11.20 -0.66
C VAL A 54 -3.02 11.53 -0.61
N THR A 55 -3.89 10.51 -0.48
CA THR A 55 -5.32 10.71 -0.25
C THR A 55 -5.81 9.93 0.96
N LEU A 56 -6.74 10.52 1.73
CA LEU A 56 -7.27 9.84 2.93
C LEU A 56 -8.19 8.66 2.58
N GLU A 57 -8.91 8.74 1.49
CA GLU A 57 -9.91 7.76 1.10
C GLU A 57 -9.31 6.43 0.64
N GLU A 58 -8.20 6.47 -0.06
CA GLU A 58 -7.56 5.26 -0.63
C GLU A 58 -7.17 4.23 0.43
N HIS A 59 -6.84 4.68 1.63
CA HIS A 59 -6.33 3.83 2.70
C HIS A 59 -7.38 3.37 3.72
N ASN A 60 -8.66 3.63 3.46
CA ASN A 60 -9.75 3.13 4.29
C ASN A 60 -10.17 1.68 3.96
N LYS A 61 -9.68 1.14 2.85
CA LYS A 61 -10.15 -0.13 2.26
C LYS A 61 -9.27 -1.33 2.60
N TYR A 62 -8.22 -1.15 3.39
CA TYR A 62 -7.34 -2.26 3.74
C TYR A 62 -7.98 -3.19 4.77
N PRO A 63 -7.94 -4.52 4.56
CA PRO A 63 -8.39 -5.48 5.55
C PRO A 63 -7.55 -5.39 6.83
N GLY A 64 -8.11 -5.86 7.95
CA GLY A 64 -7.53 -5.68 9.27
C GLY A 64 -6.16 -6.33 9.50
N TYR A 65 -5.78 -7.31 8.69
CA TYR A 65 -4.46 -7.95 8.75
C TYR A 65 -3.37 -7.17 8.00
N LEU A 66 -3.74 -6.11 7.27
CA LEU A 66 -2.78 -5.25 6.58
C LEU A 66 -2.56 -3.94 7.33
N ARG A 67 -1.32 -3.50 7.34
CA ARG A 67 -0.88 -2.16 7.69
C ARG A 67 -0.42 -1.46 6.42
N TYR A 68 -0.21 -0.16 6.45
CA TYR A 68 0.26 0.56 5.28
C TYR A 68 1.27 1.66 5.61
N CYS A 69 2.13 1.96 4.64
CA CYS A 69 2.91 3.17 4.59
C CYS A 69 2.26 4.13 3.61
N ILE A 70 2.08 5.38 4.00
CA ILE A 70 1.61 6.42 3.09
C ILE A 70 2.69 6.74 2.05
N GLY A 71 2.34 6.74 0.76
CA GLY A 71 3.29 7.01 -0.32
C GLY A 71 3.42 8.49 -0.64
N LEU A 72 4.65 8.95 -0.80
CA LEU A 72 4.99 10.23 -1.42
C LEU A 72 5.87 9.93 -2.63
N ASP A 73 5.35 10.08 -3.83
CA ASP A 73 6.11 9.78 -5.02
C ASP A 73 7.01 10.94 -5.48
N SER A 74 8.02 10.59 -6.26
CA SER A 74 8.97 11.56 -6.79
C SER A 74 8.34 12.54 -7.80
N LYS A 75 7.23 12.17 -8.44
CA LYS A 75 6.47 13.06 -9.32
C LYS A 75 5.93 14.24 -8.55
N TYR A 76 5.34 13.98 -7.38
CA TYR A 76 4.82 15.01 -6.50
C TYR A 76 5.89 16.01 -6.07
N LEU A 77 7.08 15.51 -5.71
CA LEU A 77 8.23 16.34 -5.36
C LEU A 77 8.72 17.18 -6.55
N ARG A 78 8.79 16.57 -7.74
CA ARG A 78 9.21 17.30 -8.96
C ARG A 78 8.24 18.42 -9.36
N GLU A 79 6.95 18.18 -9.27
CA GLU A 79 5.91 19.16 -9.59
C GLU A 79 5.93 20.36 -8.63
N ASN A 80 6.47 20.19 -7.42
CA ASN A 80 6.57 21.23 -6.39
C ASN A 80 8.00 21.73 -6.17
N GLY A 81 8.86 21.69 -7.18
CA GLY A 81 10.24 22.22 -7.11
C GLY A 81 11.15 21.49 -6.10
N GLY A 82 10.86 20.24 -5.79
CA GLY A 82 11.59 19.44 -4.79
C GLY A 82 11.10 19.63 -3.36
N GLU A 83 10.11 20.48 -3.14
CA GLU A 83 9.51 20.69 -1.83
C GLU A 83 8.20 19.90 -1.68
N ILE A 84 7.93 19.42 -0.48
CA ILE A 84 6.65 18.81 -0.12
C ILE A 84 5.73 19.94 0.36
N PRO A 85 4.61 20.24 -0.34
CA PRO A 85 3.72 21.31 0.08
C PRO A 85 3.06 20.99 1.42
N LYS A 86 2.72 22.05 2.16
CA LYS A 86 2.12 21.92 3.49
C LYS A 86 0.87 21.03 3.51
N THR A 87 0.04 21.11 2.46
CA THR A 87 -1.17 20.29 2.34
C THR A 87 -0.88 18.78 2.33
N ALA A 88 0.23 18.37 1.71
CA ALA A 88 0.65 16.96 1.72
C ALA A 88 1.17 16.55 3.10
N TRP A 89 1.92 17.41 3.78
CA TRP A 89 2.35 17.17 5.16
C TRP A 89 1.16 17.04 6.10
N ASP A 90 0.13 17.88 5.97
CA ASP A 90 -1.07 17.81 6.77
C ASP A 90 -1.81 16.46 6.55
N LEU A 91 -1.87 15.96 5.31
CA LEU A 91 -2.43 14.64 5.00
C LEU A 91 -1.59 13.50 5.58
N VAL A 92 -0.27 13.57 5.43
CA VAL A 92 0.64 12.58 6.04
C VAL A 92 0.45 12.52 7.55
N GLU A 93 0.38 13.66 8.21
CA GLU A 93 0.15 13.72 9.66
C GLU A 93 -1.19 13.08 10.06
N GLN A 94 -2.25 13.33 9.30
CA GLN A 94 -3.55 12.70 9.52
C GLN A 94 -3.50 11.17 9.36
N HIS A 95 -2.77 10.67 8.34
CA HIS A 95 -2.57 9.23 8.17
C HIS A 95 -1.77 8.61 9.33
N LEU A 96 -0.70 9.26 9.78
CA LEU A 96 0.13 8.75 10.87
C LEU A 96 -0.61 8.65 12.22
N LYS A 97 -1.72 9.34 12.38
CA LYS A 97 -2.62 9.20 13.53
C LYS A 97 -3.51 7.94 13.47
N ARG A 98 -3.57 7.25 12.35
CA ARG A 98 -4.37 6.03 12.18
C ARG A 98 -3.60 4.81 12.69
N LYS A 99 -4.31 3.88 13.37
CA LYS A 99 -3.71 2.65 13.92
C LYS A 99 -3.07 1.75 12.88
N ASN A 100 -3.57 1.77 11.65
CA ASN A 100 -3.08 0.91 10.58
C ASN A 100 -2.04 1.57 9.67
N CYS A 101 -1.75 2.86 9.86
CA CYS A 101 -0.63 3.52 9.19
C CYS A 101 0.63 3.35 10.05
N VAL A 102 1.68 2.77 9.48
CA VAL A 102 2.91 2.43 10.21
C VAL A 102 4.15 3.14 9.68
N GLY A 103 4.03 3.98 8.68
CA GLY A 103 5.17 4.72 8.15
C GLY A 103 4.89 5.51 6.88
N ILE A 104 5.97 6.01 6.31
CA ILE A 104 5.98 6.77 5.06
C ILE A 104 6.85 6.02 4.04
N LYS A 105 6.34 5.86 2.83
CA LYS A 105 7.09 5.34 1.69
C LYS A 105 7.59 6.50 0.84
N LEU A 106 8.89 6.55 0.63
CA LEU A 106 9.55 7.52 -0.24
C LEU A 106 10.19 6.82 -1.43
N TYR A 107 10.14 7.47 -2.58
CA TYR A 107 10.97 7.12 -3.74
C TYR A 107 12.07 8.16 -3.89
N PRO A 108 13.31 7.72 -4.16
CA PRO A 108 14.41 8.63 -4.40
C PRO A 108 14.25 9.43 -5.71
#